data_ca366a83a68b6c0b41eed501e42e69b4
#
_entry.id   ca366a83a68b6c0b41eed501e42e69b4
#
_cell.length_a   1.000
_cell.length_b   1.000
_cell.length_c   1.000
_cell.angle_alpha   90.00
_cell.angle_beta   90.00
_cell.angle_gamma   90.00
#
_symmetry.space_group_name_H-M   'P 1'
#
loop_
_entity.id
_entity.type
_entity.pdbx_description
1 polymer ?
#
loop_
_entity_poly.entity_id
_entity_poly.type
_entity_poly.pdbx_seq_one_letter_code
_entity_poly.pdbx_strand_id
1 'polypeptide(L)'
;VFQMKTSRMSVKELLQSGDCGKEVEVKGWVRTKRGNKQVNFIALNDGSTINNIQVVVDMEKVAEEVMKKVTTGAAIHVKGLLVESAGSGQAHEIQANEVIVMGEADPEKFPIQPKKHSLEFLREVAHLRFRTNIFGAVFRIRHAMAFAIHQYFNDHGFYYLHTPLITASDCEGAGEMFRVTTLDPKNPPLLEDGSVDFRQDFFGKSTNLTVSGQLEGELGAMSLGKIYTFGPTFRAENSNTTRHLSEFWMIEPEVAFNDLEDNMDLAEDFLKYLIRYALEHCMDDLLFLSKRLQEEEKDKKAEERSMELIEKLQFVLNHDFERVTYTEAIDILKNSKQNKNGKFQYPVTGWGVDLQSEHERYLVEKLSLIHI
;
A
#
# COMPACT_ATOMS: atom_id res chain seq x y z
N VAL A 1 20.72 -17.35 -15.34
CA VAL A 1 19.47 -16.59 -15.46
C VAL A 1 18.53 -17.41 -16.33
N PHE A 2 17.55 -18.04 -15.71
CA PHE A 2 16.49 -18.73 -16.46
C PHE A 2 15.60 -17.66 -17.10
N GLN A 3 15.78 -17.39 -18.38
CA GLN A 3 14.81 -16.63 -19.16
C GLN A 3 13.56 -17.51 -19.32
N MET A 4 12.51 -17.20 -18.59
CA MET A 4 11.19 -17.73 -18.95
C MET A 4 10.85 -17.22 -20.35
N LYS A 5 10.81 -18.12 -21.33
CA LYS A 5 10.28 -17.82 -22.66
C LYS A 5 8.77 -17.54 -22.56
N THR A 6 8.39 -16.36 -22.17
CA THR A 6 7.04 -15.86 -22.40
C THR A 6 7.09 -15.01 -23.67
N SER A 7 6.47 -15.49 -24.73
CA SER A 7 6.30 -14.72 -25.99
C SER A 7 5.37 -13.51 -25.81
N ARG A 8 4.79 -13.36 -24.60
CA ARG A 8 3.83 -12.34 -24.26
C ARG A 8 4.50 -11.15 -23.54
N MET A 9 4.37 -9.95 -24.10
CA MET A 9 4.77 -8.72 -23.45
C MET A 9 3.66 -8.22 -22.51
N SER A 10 4.05 -7.61 -21.39
CA SER A 10 3.12 -6.90 -20.52
C SER A 10 2.70 -5.56 -21.15
N VAL A 11 1.57 -5.03 -20.68
CA VAL A 11 1.11 -3.67 -21.10
C VAL A 11 2.16 -2.62 -20.76
N LYS A 12 2.83 -2.74 -19.62
CA LYS A 12 3.93 -1.85 -19.21
C LYS A 12 5.08 -1.87 -20.22
N GLU A 13 5.55 -3.05 -20.61
CA GLU A 13 6.62 -3.22 -21.59
C GLU A 13 6.20 -2.67 -22.97
N LEU A 14 4.98 -2.93 -23.43
CA LEU A 14 4.47 -2.41 -24.69
C LEU A 14 4.41 -0.88 -24.74
N LEU A 15 3.98 -0.25 -23.65
CA LEU A 15 3.93 1.21 -23.54
C LEU A 15 5.32 1.86 -23.51
N GLN A 16 6.33 1.13 -23.04
CA GLN A 16 7.71 1.61 -22.91
C GLN A 16 8.62 1.22 -24.08
N SER A 17 8.21 0.24 -24.89
CA SER A 17 9.14 -0.41 -25.85
C SER A 17 9.61 0.48 -26.99
N GLY A 18 8.83 1.44 -27.45
CA GLY A 18 9.14 2.26 -28.63
C GLY A 18 9.29 1.47 -29.95
N ASP A 19 9.12 0.16 -29.93
CA ASP A 19 9.35 -0.78 -31.04
C ASP A 19 8.13 -0.91 -31.96
N CYS A 20 7.68 0.19 -32.55
CA CYS A 20 6.58 0.18 -33.53
C CYS A 20 6.90 -0.66 -34.77
N GLY A 21 5.87 -1.23 -35.37
CA GLY A 21 5.98 -2.08 -36.57
C GLY A 21 6.18 -3.56 -36.28
N LYS A 22 6.22 -3.99 -35.01
CA LYS A 22 6.32 -5.41 -34.62
C LYS A 22 4.97 -6.03 -34.31
N GLU A 23 4.81 -7.30 -34.66
CA GLU A 23 3.70 -8.11 -34.16
C GLU A 23 3.89 -8.39 -32.67
N VAL A 24 2.83 -8.14 -31.91
CA VAL A 24 2.80 -8.31 -30.45
C VAL A 24 1.61 -9.16 -30.03
N GLU A 25 1.76 -9.80 -28.88
CA GLU A 25 0.73 -10.59 -28.23
C GLU A 25 0.55 -10.07 -26.80
N VAL A 26 -0.71 -9.75 -26.44
CA VAL A 26 -1.07 -9.27 -25.10
C VAL A 26 -2.34 -9.94 -24.61
N LYS A 27 -2.38 -10.23 -23.31
CA LYS A 27 -3.57 -10.72 -22.61
C LYS A 27 -3.89 -9.78 -21.46
N GLY A 28 -5.18 -9.55 -21.23
CA GLY A 28 -5.59 -8.65 -20.15
C GLY A 28 -7.11 -8.58 -20.01
N TRP A 29 -7.53 -7.63 -19.19
CA TRP A 29 -8.94 -7.38 -18.92
C TRP A 29 -9.37 -6.08 -19.59
N VAL A 30 -10.55 -6.12 -20.21
CA VAL A 30 -11.19 -4.96 -20.83
C VAL A 30 -11.61 -3.97 -19.75
N ARG A 31 -11.10 -2.74 -19.83
CA ARG A 31 -11.50 -1.63 -18.96
C ARG A 31 -12.68 -0.86 -19.54
N THR A 32 -12.58 -0.53 -20.82
CA THR A 32 -13.66 0.11 -21.58
C THR A 32 -13.62 -0.37 -23.03
N LYS A 33 -14.79 -0.34 -23.67
CA LYS A 33 -14.92 -0.49 -25.12
C LYS A 33 -15.80 0.62 -25.65
N ARG A 34 -15.36 1.25 -26.72
CA ARG A 34 -16.12 2.28 -27.45
C ARG A 34 -15.89 2.11 -28.94
N GLY A 35 -16.80 2.56 -29.75
CA GLY A 35 -16.65 2.49 -31.21
C GLY A 35 -17.98 2.44 -31.93
N ASN A 36 -17.94 2.06 -33.18
CA ASN A 36 -19.07 1.98 -34.10
C ASN A 36 -19.03 0.65 -34.88
N LYS A 37 -19.83 0.55 -35.94
CA LYS A 37 -19.89 -0.66 -36.78
C LYS A 37 -18.63 -0.92 -37.62
N GLN A 38 -17.72 0.04 -37.73
CA GLN A 38 -16.51 -0.09 -38.54
C GLN A 38 -15.27 -0.30 -37.68
N VAL A 39 -15.12 0.46 -36.58
CA VAL A 39 -13.93 0.43 -35.71
C VAL A 39 -14.33 0.46 -34.27
N ASN A 40 -13.69 -0.39 -33.46
CA ASN A 40 -13.81 -0.40 -32.00
C ASN A 40 -12.46 -0.12 -31.33
N PHE A 41 -12.51 0.59 -30.23
CA PHE A 41 -11.37 0.92 -29.36
C PHE A 41 -11.57 0.25 -28.02
N ILE A 42 -10.63 -0.60 -27.61
CA ILE A 42 -10.65 -1.31 -26.35
C ILE A 42 -9.50 -0.79 -25.51
N ALA A 43 -9.78 -0.33 -24.29
CA ALA A 43 -8.76 -0.09 -23.29
C ALA A 43 -8.48 -1.39 -22.57
N LEU A 44 -7.28 -1.94 -22.75
CA LEU A 44 -6.84 -3.22 -22.20
C LEU A 44 -5.81 -3.00 -21.08
N ASN A 45 -5.96 -3.71 -19.97
CA ASN A 45 -5.04 -3.67 -18.84
C ASN A 45 -4.75 -5.08 -18.34
N ASP A 46 -3.48 -5.36 -18.05
CA ASP A 46 -3.02 -6.65 -17.54
C ASP A 46 -2.56 -6.59 -16.06
N GLY A 47 -2.68 -5.43 -15.43
CA GLY A 47 -2.27 -5.18 -14.04
C GLY A 47 -0.81 -4.74 -13.87
N SER A 48 0.03 -4.83 -14.90
CA SER A 48 1.45 -4.46 -14.84
C SER A 48 1.69 -2.97 -14.65
N THR A 49 0.72 -2.14 -15.03
CA THR A 49 0.73 -0.67 -14.89
C THR A 49 -0.68 -0.15 -14.64
N ILE A 50 -0.81 1.07 -14.15
CA ILE A 50 -2.10 1.76 -14.04
C ILE A 50 -2.65 2.16 -15.41
N ASN A 51 -1.77 2.37 -16.39
CA ASN A 51 -2.11 2.78 -17.74
C ASN A 51 -2.68 1.61 -18.54
N ASN A 52 -3.53 1.91 -19.51
CA ASN A 52 -4.09 0.92 -20.42
C ASN A 52 -3.40 1.04 -21.78
N ILE A 53 -3.29 -0.08 -22.50
CA ILE A 53 -2.99 -0.02 -23.91
C ILE A 53 -4.28 0.03 -24.73
N GLN A 54 -4.36 0.90 -25.73
CA GLN A 54 -5.48 0.93 -26.64
C GLN A 54 -5.32 -0.17 -27.69
N VAL A 55 -6.37 -0.94 -27.88
CA VAL A 55 -6.48 -1.90 -28.97
C VAL A 55 -7.50 -1.38 -29.95
N VAL A 56 -7.08 -1.18 -31.18
CA VAL A 56 -7.93 -0.74 -32.31
C VAL A 56 -8.34 -1.98 -33.08
N VAL A 57 -9.64 -2.20 -33.17
CA VAL A 57 -10.22 -3.37 -33.84
C VAL A 57 -10.99 -2.93 -35.05
N ASP A 58 -10.50 -3.32 -36.20
CA ASP A 58 -11.24 -3.19 -37.50
C ASP A 58 -12.30 -4.31 -37.55
N MET A 59 -13.56 -3.94 -37.70
CA MET A 59 -14.68 -4.87 -37.70
C MET A 59 -14.76 -5.74 -38.96
N GLU A 60 -13.98 -5.43 -39.99
CA GLU A 60 -13.81 -6.33 -41.13
C GLU A 60 -12.93 -7.53 -40.80
N LYS A 61 -12.04 -7.41 -39.82
CA LYS A 61 -11.08 -8.45 -39.42
C LYS A 61 -11.56 -9.33 -38.29
N VAL A 62 -12.48 -8.85 -37.42
CA VAL A 62 -12.93 -9.56 -36.24
C VAL A 62 -14.44 -9.74 -36.25
N ALA A 63 -14.91 -10.96 -36.07
CA ALA A 63 -16.33 -11.29 -36.13
C ALA A 63 -17.14 -10.51 -35.06
N GLU A 64 -18.33 -10.02 -35.48
CA GLU A 64 -19.23 -9.27 -34.60
C GLU A 64 -19.61 -10.05 -33.33
N GLU A 65 -19.77 -11.38 -33.44
CA GLU A 65 -20.10 -12.27 -32.32
C GLU A 65 -19.00 -12.32 -31.25
N VAL A 66 -17.72 -12.20 -31.65
CA VAL A 66 -16.59 -12.07 -30.70
C VAL A 66 -16.68 -10.73 -30.00
N MET A 67 -16.91 -9.65 -30.77
CA MET A 67 -16.96 -8.30 -30.22
C MET A 67 -18.16 -8.05 -29.28
N LYS A 68 -19.29 -8.77 -29.45
CA LYS A 68 -20.41 -8.73 -28.50
C LYS A 68 -20.00 -9.22 -27.12
N LYS A 69 -19.05 -10.16 -27.00
CA LYS A 69 -18.54 -10.72 -25.75
C LYS A 69 -17.42 -9.90 -25.12
N VAL A 70 -16.85 -8.95 -25.85
CA VAL A 70 -15.85 -8.01 -25.34
C VAL A 70 -16.55 -6.90 -24.55
N THR A 71 -16.81 -7.17 -23.28
CA THR A 71 -17.47 -6.29 -22.33
C THR A 71 -16.51 -5.86 -21.23
N THR A 72 -16.84 -4.81 -20.46
CA THR A 72 -16.04 -4.40 -19.30
C THR A 72 -15.84 -5.56 -18.35
N GLY A 73 -14.58 -5.87 -18.03
CA GLY A 73 -14.20 -6.99 -17.16
C GLY A 73 -13.89 -8.30 -17.89
N ALA A 74 -14.27 -8.45 -19.17
CA ALA A 74 -13.92 -9.61 -19.96
C ALA A 74 -12.40 -9.78 -20.09
N ALA A 75 -11.92 -11.02 -20.03
CA ALA A 75 -10.53 -11.36 -20.29
C ALA A 75 -10.35 -11.67 -21.78
N ILE A 76 -9.42 -10.97 -22.42
CA ILE A 76 -9.16 -11.14 -23.85
C ILE A 76 -7.68 -11.36 -24.15
N HIS A 77 -7.42 -12.04 -25.23
CA HIS A 77 -6.13 -12.22 -25.85
C HIS A 77 -6.14 -11.51 -27.20
N VAL A 78 -5.19 -10.66 -27.43
CA VAL A 78 -5.06 -9.86 -28.66
C VAL A 78 -3.72 -10.14 -29.31
N LYS A 79 -3.73 -10.34 -30.61
CA LYS A 79 -2.54 -10.33 -31.48
C LYS A 79 -2.70 -9.20 -32.50
N GLY A 80 -1.65 -8.48 -32.75
CA GLY A 80 -1.69 -7.37 -33.68
C GLY A 80 -0.37 -6.63 -33.82
N LEU A 81 -0.40 -5.55 -34.58
CA LEU A 81 0.75 -4.71 -34.83
C LEU A 81 0.81 -3.58 -33.81
N LEU A 82 1.95 -3.41 -33.14
CA LEU A 82 2.20 -2.24 -32.29
C LEU A 82 2.52 -1.05 -33.19
N VAL A 83 1.78 0.03 -33.05
CA VAL A 83 1.95 1.25 -33.84
C VAL A 83 1.97 2.49 -32.96
N GLU A 84 2.50 3.59 -33.49
CA GLU A 84 2.31 4.91 -32.88
C GLU A 84 0.82 5.25 -32.84
N SER A 85 0.37 5.78 -31.70
CA SER A 85 -1.04 6.15 -31.58
C SER A 85 -1.33 7.44 -32.35
N ALA A 86 -2.37 7.42 -33.14
CA ALA A 86 -2.88 8.63 -33.79
C ALA A 86 -3.63 9.56 -32.83
N GLY A 87 -3.97 9.09 -31.64
CA GLY A 87 -4.72 9.84 -30.63
C GLY A 87 -3.84 10.55 -29.61
N SER A 88 -4.31 11.64 -29.04
CA SER A 88 -3.66 12.31 -27.91
C SER A 88 -3.86 11.49 -26.63
N GLY A 89 -2.79 11.34 -25.84
CA GLY A 89 -2.86 10.75 -24.49
C GLY A 89 -2.20 9.38 -24.31
N GLN A 90 -1.69 8.78 -25.41
CA GLN A 90 -0.86 7.56 -25.34
C GLN A 90 0.11 7.54 -26.53
N ALA A 91 1.30 6.97 -26.32
CA ALA A 91 2.32 6.91 -27.35
C ALA A 91 2.07 5.78 -28.35
N HIS A 92 1.56 4.65 -27.88
CA HIS A 92 1.41 3.42 -28.67
C HIS A 92 0.01 2.83 -28.55
N GLU A 93 -0.41 2.13 -29.62
CA GLU A 93 -1.64 1.34 -29.67
C GLU A 93 -1.42 0.04 -30.45
N ILE A 94 -2.31 -0.93 -30.28
CA ILE A 94 -2.26 -2.19 -31.03
C ILE A 94 -3.36 -2.20 -32.08
N GLN A 95 -2.98 -2.31 -33.35
CA GLN A 95 -3.91 -2.64 -34.42
C GLN A 95 -4.15 -4.16 -34.43
N ALA A 96 -5.32 -4.57 -33.96
CA ALA A 96 -5.62 -5.96 -33.77
C ALA A 96 -5.82 -6.71 -35.09
N ASN A 97 -5.13 -7.84 -35.25
CA ASN A 97 -5.37 -8.83 -36.30
C ASN A 97 -6.27 -9.95 -35.79
N GLU A 98 -6.19 -10.27 -34.51
CA GLU A 98 -6.97 -11.33 -33.85
C GLU A 98 -7.38 -10.88 -32.43
N VAL A 99 -8.63 -11.17 -32.06
CA VAL A 99 -9.16 -11.00 -30.69
C VAL A 99 -9.86 -12.27 -30.28
N ILE A 100 -9.38 -12.86 -29.18
CA ILE A 100 -9.96 -14.08 -28.59
C ILE A 100 -10.49 -13.73 -27.19
N VAL A 101 -11.76 -14.05 -26.93
CA VAL A 101 -12.34 -13.92 -25.60
C VAL A 101 -11.99 -15.16 -24.79
N MET A 102 -11.19 -15.00 -23.74
CA MET A 102 -10.76 -16.06 -22.85
C MET A 102 -11.72 -16.28 -21.69
N GLY A 103 -12.39 -15.20 -21.26
CA GLY A 103 -13.40 -15.23 -20.19
C GLY A 103 -14.38 -14.09 -20.38
N GLU A 104 -15.65 -14.42 -20.40
CA GLU A 104 -16.73 -13.44 -20.53
C GLU A 104 -17.02 -12.74 -19.19
N ALA A 105 -17.50 -11.50 -19.23
CA ALA A 105 -18.04 -10.79 -18.09
C ALA A 105 -19.45 -10.29 -18.46
N ASP A 106 -20.45 -10.73 -17.71
CA ASP A 106 -21.81 -10.29 -17.90
C ASP A 106 -21.92 -8.80 -17.47
N PRO A 107 -22.26 -7.87 -18.37
CA PRO A 107 -22.27 -6.45 -18.06
C PRO A 107 -23.33 -6.06 -17.03
N GLU A 108 -24.37 -6.87 -16.82
CA GLU A 108 -25.41 -6.65 -15.82
C GLU A 108 -24.99 -7.12 -14.43
N LYS A 109 -24.11 -8.13 -14.37
CA LYS A 109 -23.67 -8.75 -13.10
C LYS A 109 -22.29 -8.28 -12.64
N PHE A 110 -21.41 -7.86 -13.56
CA PHE A 110 -20.07 -7.42 -13.21
C PHE A 110 -20.09 -6.04 -12.52
N PRO A 111 -19.77 -5.95 -11.21
CA PRO A 111 -20.05 -4.74 -10.43
C PRO A 111 -19.07 -3.59 -10.67
N ILE A 112 -17.85 -3.89 -11.19
CA ILE A 112 -16.80 -2.88 -11.42
C ILE A 112 -16.97 -2.29 -12.82
N GLN A 113 -17.88 -1.34 -12.93
CA GLN A 113 -18.15 -0.60 -14.16
C GLN A 113 -17.25 0.65 -14.27
N PRO A 114 -17.10 1.26 -15.47
CA PRO A 114 -16.29 2.47 -15.70
C PRO A 114 -16.90 3.72 -15.03
N LYS A 115 -16.98 3.73 -13.71
CA LYS A 115 -17.49 4.84 -12.88
C LYS A 115 -16.69 4.95 -11.58
N LYS A 116 -16.83 6.06 -10.86
CA LYS A 116 -16.25 6.20 -9.52
C LYS A 116 -17.00 5.29 -8.54
N HIS A 117 -16.24 4.49 -7.80
CA HIS A 117 -16.76 3.64 -6.71
C HIS A 117 -16.27 4.17 -5.37
N SER A 118 -17.13 4.09 -4.34
CA SER A 118 -16.73 4.40 -2.97
C SER A 118 -15.87 3.28 -2.39
N LEU A 119 -15.05 3.59 -1.39
CA LEU A 119 -14.23 2.59 -0.73
C LEU A 119 -15.07 1.58 0.07
N GLU A 120 -16.23 2.01 0.58
CA GLU A 120 -17.21 1.15 1.26
C GLU A 120 -17.72 0.08 0.30
N PHE A 121 -18.23 0.48 -0.87
CA PHE A 121 -18.67 -0.46 -1.91
C PHE A 121 -17.56 -1.43 -2.32
N LEU A 122 -16.32 -0.94 -2.45
CA LEU A 122 -15.17 -1.80 -2.81
C LEU A 122 -14.79 -2.80 -1.71
N ARG A 123 -15.18 -2.58 -0.45
CA ARG A 123 -15.08 -3.58 0.62
C ARG A 123 -16.15 -4.66 0.49
N GLU A 124 -17.36 -4.31 0.07
CA GLU A 124 -18.44 -5.29 -0.16
C GLU A 124 -18.07 -6.25 -1.31
N VAL A 125 -17.46 -5.74 -2.37
CA VAL A 125 -16.95 -6.53 -3.50
C VAL A 125 -15.44 -6.79 -3.42
N ALA A 126 -14.94 -7.10 -2.24
CA ALA A 126 -13.51 -7.16 -1.91
C ALA A 126 -12.68 -8.04 -2.87
N HIS A 127 -13.23 -9.15 -3.37
CA HIS A 127 -12.59 -10.06 -4.33
C HIS A 127 -12.36 -9.44 -5.72
N LEU A 128 -13.07 -8.36 -6.07
CA LEU A 128 -12.92 -7.63 -7.34
C LEU A 128 -12.24 -6.27 -7.20
N ARG A 129 -12.03 -5.76 -5.98
CA ARG A 129 -11.49 -4.41 -5.75
C ARG A 129 -10.14 -4.15 -6.41
N PHE A 130 -9.31 -5.20 -6.55
CA PHE A 130 -8.00 -5.10 -7.22
C PHE A 130 -8.10 -4.72 -8.69
N ARG A 131 -9.25 -4.89 -9.31
CA ARG A 131 -9.50 -4.47 -10.69
C ARG A 131 -9.76 -2.96 -10.84
N THR A 132 -9.81 -2.23 -9.74
CA THR A 132 -9.93 -0.76 -9.75
C THR A 132 -8.57 -0.10 -9.77
N ASN A 133 -8.49 1.10 -10.36
CA ASN A 133 -7.22 1.84 -10.41
C ASN A 133 -6.70 2.17 -9.03
N ILE A 134 -7.58 2.51 -8.08
CA ILE A 134 -7.15 2.86 -6.72
C ILE A 134 -6.49 1.69 -6.00
N PHE A 135 -7.11 0.51 -5.99
CA PHE A 135 -6.50 -0.64 -5.32
C PHE A 135 -5.32 -1.19 -6.12
N GLY A 136 -5.36 -1.12 -7.47
CA GLY A 136 -4.21 -1.44 -8.30
C GLY A 136 -3.00 -0.58 -7.95
N ALA A 137 -3.16 0.75 -7.88
CA ALA A 137 -2.10 1.69 -7.51
C ALA A 137 -1.56 1.42 -6.10
N VAL A 138 -2.45 1.34 -5.11
CA VAL A 138 -2.06 1.09 -3.71
C VAL A 138 -1.27 -0.21 -3.58
N PHE A 139 -1.69 -1.30 -4.23
CA PHE A 139 -1.00 -2.59 -4.08
C PHE A 139 0.30 -2.68 -4.88
N ARG A 140 0.44 -1.97 -6.00
CA ARG A 140 1.76 -1.86 -6.68
C ARG A 140 2.75 -1.06 -5.84
N ILE A 141 2.31 0.06 -5.26
CA ILE A 141 3.15 0.84 -4.33
C ILE A 141 3.49 -0.01 -3.09
N ARG A 142 2.51 -0.69 -2.49
CA ARG A 142 2.75 -1.58 -1.34
C ARG A 142 3.77 -2.68 -1.65
N HIS A 143 3.67 -3.31 -2.82
CA HIS A 143 4.67 -4.28 -3.30
C HIS A 143 6.06 -3.66 -3.41
N ALA A 144 6.16 -2.50 -4.09
CA ALA A 144 7.42 -1.80 -4.27
C ALA A 144 8.05 -1.41 -2.92
N MET A 145 7.25 -0.91 -1.98
CA MET A 145 7.72 -0.56 -0.63
C MET A 145 8.22 -1.79 0.14
N ALA A 146 7.50 -2.91 0.10
CA ALA A 146 7.95 -4.13 0.78
C ALA A 146 9.30 -4.62 0.24
N PHE A 147 9.50 -4.57 -1.07
CA PHE A 147 10.78 -4.91 -1.68
C PHE A 147 11.88 -3.91 -1.30
N ALA A 148 11.59 -2.62 -1.35
CA ALA A 148 12.53 -1.55 -0.98
C ALA A 148 12.99 -1.66 0.48
N ILE A 149 12.10 -2.02 1.41
CA ILE A 149 12.44 -2.27 2.80
C ILE A 149 13.49 -3.38 2.91
N HIS A 150 13.24 -4.53 2.30
CA HIS A 150 14.19 -5.63 2.32
C HIS A 150 15.51 -5.26 1.65
N GLN A 151 15.47 -4.52 0.54
CA GLN A 151 16.68 -4.08 -0.16
C GLN A 151 17.50 -3.13 0.71
N TYR A 152 16.87 -2.11 1.30
CA TYR A 152 17.54 -1.15 2.16
C TYR A 152 18.30 -1.83 3.29
N PHE A 153 17.62 -2.65 4.06
CA PHE A 153 18.23 -3.32 5.20
C PHE A 153 19.31 -4.32 4.79
N ASN A 154 19.11 -5.07 3.70
CA ASN A 154 20.14 -5.96 3.16
C ASN A 154 21.40 -5.19 2.77
N ASP A 155 21.25 -4.07 2.06
CA ASP A 155 22.39 -3.28 1.56
C ASP A 155 23.14 -2.56 2.69
N HIS A 156 22.49 -2.36 3.85
CA HIS A 156 23.09 -1.81 5.07
C HIS A 156 23.60 -2.88 6.04
N GLY A 157 23.61 -4.16 5.63
CA GLY A 157 24.19 -5.26 6.38
C GLY A 157 23.33 -5.77 7.54
N PHE A 158 22.02 -5.56 7.46
CA PHE A 158 21.07 -6.14 8.41
C PHE A 158 20.63 -7.55 8.00
N TYR A 159 20.36 -8.37 8.98
CA TYR A 159 19.75 -9.68 8.77
C TYR A 159 18.24 -9.62 9.00
N TYR A 160 17.46 -10.13 8.06
CA TYR A 160 16.03 -10.30 8.25
C TYR A 160 15.75 -11.44 9.21
N LEU A 161 15.04 -11.15 10.30
CA LEU A 161 14.64 -12.14 11.29
C LEU A 161 13.12 -12.36 11.22
N HIS A 162 12.70 -13.55 10.80
CA HIS A 162 11.30 -13.95 10.88
C HIS A 162 10.97 -14.41 12.32
N THR A 163 10.28 -13.58 13.07
CA THR A 163 9.87 -13.87 14.44
C THR A 163 8.56 -14.65 14.50
N PRO A 164 8.31 -15.47 15.52
CA PRO A 164 7.07 -16.22 15.68
C PRO A 164 5.85 -15.31 15.76
N LEU A 165 4.78 -15.67 15.05
CA LEU A 165 3.49 -14.97 15.15
C LEU A 165 2.63 -15.46 16.30
N ILE A 166 2.86 -16.70 16.79
CA ILE A 166 2.20 -17.26 17.96
C ILE A 166 3.20 -17.24 19.09
N THR A 167 2.87 -16.54 20.16
CA THR A 167 3.76 -16.35 21.32
C THR A 167 3.01 -16.48 22.64
N ALA A 168 3.73 -16.81 23.69
CA ALA A 168 3.23 -16.75 25.07
C ALA A 168 3.67 -15.45 25.78
N SER A 169 4.48 -14.61 25.10
CA SER A 169 5.00 -13.37 25.66
C SER A 169 4.18 -12.17 25.19
N ASP A 170 3.94 -11.24 26.11
CA ASP A 170 3.39 -9.91 25.79
C ASP A 170 4.58 -8.94 25.71
N CYS A 171 4.92 -8.51 24.52
CA CYS A 171 6.11 -7.73 24.26
C CYS A 171 6.06 -6.35 24.92
N GLU A 172 4.95 -5.67 24.84
CA GLU A 172 4.84 -4.28 25.29
C GLU A 172 4.07 -4.14 26.62
N GLY A 173 3.51 -5.25 27.16
CA GLY A 173 2.75 -5.26 28.41
C GLY A 173 1.45 -4.43 28.35
N ALA A 174 1.06 -3.98 27.18
CA ALA A 174 -0.04 -3.03 26.99
C ALA A 174 -1.08 -3.50 25.98
N GLY A 175 -0.85 -4.61 25.30
CA GLY A 175 -1.68 -5.04 24.20
C GLY A 175 -2.81 -5.96 24.63
N GLU A 176 -4.04 -5.64 24.28
CA GLU A 176 -5.06 -6.67 24.20
C GLU A 176 -4.68 -7.64 23.09
N MET A 177 -4.32 -8.87 23.46
CA MET A 177 -3.84 -9.87 22.53
C MET A 177 -4.97 -10.78 22.07
N PHE A 178 -5.00 -11.09 20.76
CA PHE A 178 -5.85 -12.16 20.26
C PHE A 178 -5.35 -13.52 20.74
N ARG A 179 -6.19 -14.27 21.40
CA ARG A 179 -5.85 -15.62 21.89
C ARG A 179 -5.83 -16.64 20.75
N VAL A 180 -4.81 -17.48 20.77
CA VAL A 180 -4.69 -18.65 19.90
C VAL A 180 -4.88 -19.90 20.75
N THR A 181 -5.92 -20.69 20.46
CA THR A 181 -6.25 -21.90 21.21
C THR A 181 -6.90 -22.95 20.32
N THR A 182 -6.69 -24.22 20.62
CA THR A 182 -7.39 -25.37 20.01
C THR A 182 -8.47 -25.95 20.94
N LEU A 183 -8.63 -25.38 22.14
CA LEU A 183 -9.66 -25.82 23.09
C LEU A 183 -11.06 -25.38 22.60
N ASP A 184 -12.06 -26.22 22.91
CA ASP A 184 -13.46 -25.86 22.61
C ASP A 184 -13.88 -24.67 23.48
N PRO A 185 -14.24 -23.51 22.90
CA PRO A 185 -14.65 -22.33 23.66
C PRO A 185 -15.96 -22.54 24.43
N LYS A 186 -16.79 -23.55 24.09
CA LYS A 186 -18.03 -23.87 24.78
C LYS A 186 -17.82 -24.75 26.02
N ASN A 187 -16.75 -25.54 26.03
CA ASN A 187 -16.48 -26.49 27.12
C ASN A 187 -14.97 -26.66 27.31
N PRO A 188 -14.23 -25.61 27.70
CA PRO A 188 -12.81 -25.73 27.95
C PRO A 188 -12.54 -26.56 29.17
N PRO A 189 -11.40 -27.28 29.26
CA PRO A 189 -10.95 -27.89 30.51
C PRO A 189 -10.68 -26.81 31.54
N LEU A 190 -11.11 -27.05 32.79
CA LEU A 190 -10.97 -26.10 33.89
C LEU A 190 -10.08 -26.64 34.98
N LEU A 191 -9.36 -25.73 35.67
CA LEU A 191 -8.68 -25.97 36.92
C LEU A 191 -9.67 -25.93 38.10
N GLU A 192 -9.22 -26.29 39.30
CA GLU A 192 -10.04 -26.26 40.51
C GLU A 192 -10.58 -24.86 40.86
N ASP A 193 -9.86 -23.82 40.47
CA ASP A 193 -10.24 -22.42 40.65
C ASP A 193 -11.19 -21.88 39.60
N GLY A 194 -11.59 -22.71 38.63
CA GLY A 194 -12.49 -22.35 37.53
C GLY A 194 -11.79 -21.67 36.35
N SER A 195 -10.50 -21.45 36.37
CA SER A 195 -9.73 -20.93 35.23
C SER A 195 -9.49 -22.02 34.20
N VAL A 196 -9.21 -21.61 32.93
CA VAL A 196 -8.96 -22.54 31.82
C VAL A 196 -7.62 -23.26 32.02
N ASP A 197 -7.62 -24.59 31.97
CA ASP A 197 -6.41 -25.40 32.01
C ASP A 197 -5.68 -25.47 30.66
N PHE A 198 -4.88 -24.45 30.35
CA PHE A 198 -4.10 -24.38 29.12
C PHE A 198 -3.00 -25.44 28.98
N ARG A 199 -2.71 -26.25 30.04
CA ARG A 199 -1.81 -27.40 29.90
C ARG A 199 -2.35 -28.45 28.93
N GLN A 200 -3.67 -28.44 28.69
CA GLN A 200 -4.35 -29.31 27.74
C GLN A 200 -4.49 -28.68 26.34
N ASP A 201 -4.06 -27.44 26.16
CA ASP A 201 -4.03 -26.79 24.84
C ASP A 201 -2.80 -27.23 24.02
N PHE A 202 -2.80 -26.92 22.72
CA PHE A 202 -1.79 -27.38 21.76
C PHE A 202 -0.35 -27.12 22.21
N PHE A 203 -0.05 -25.93 22.73
CA PHE A 203 1.29 -25.56 23.23
C PHE A 203 1.51 -25.85 24.71
N GLY A 204 0.56 -26.44 25.41
CA GLY A 204 0.64 -26.69 26.86
C GLY A 204 0.65 -25.43 27.74
N LYS A 205 0.33 -24.27 27.17
CA LYS A 205 0.28 -22.97 27.83
C LYS A 205 -0.61 -22.02 27.08
N SER A 206 -1.02 -20.91 27.69
CA SER A 206 -1.75 -19.83 27.01
C SER A 206 -0.87 -19.18 25.95
N THR A 207 -1.37 -19.08 24.72
CA THR A 207 -0.69 -18.45 23.59
C THR A 207 -1.59 -17.45 22.90
N ASN A 208 -0.97 -16.49 22.24
CA ASN A 208 -1.64 -15.37 21.56
C ASN A 208 -0.95 -15.05 20.26
N LEU A 209 -1.61 -14.24 19.40
CA LEU A 209 -0.95 -13.60 18.27
C LEU A 209 -0.05 -12.48 18.80
N THR A 210 1.13 -12.35 18.19
CA THR A 210 2.14 -11.36 18.62
C THR A 210 1.68 -9.91 18.38
N VAL A 211 2.07 -9.03 19.27
CA VAL A 211 1.89 -7.57 19.13
C VAL A 211 3.11 -6.85 18.57
N SER A 212 4.28 -7.53 18.54
CA SER A 212 5.57 -7.03 18.06
C SER A 212 6.56 -8.19 17.91
N GLY A 213 7.51 -8.07 17.01
CA GLY A 213 8.65 -8.99 16.91
C GLY A 213 9.87 -8.56 17.72
N GLN A 214 9.77 -7.50 18.50
CA GLN A 214 10.90 -6.85 19.18
C GLN A 214 11.66 -7.79 20.14
N LEU A 215 10.97 -8.54 21.00
CA LEU A 215 11.64 -9.40 21.99
C LEU A 215 12.59 -10.42 21.34
N GLU A 216 12.13 -11.09 20.30
CA GLU A 216 12.96 -12.03 19.54
C GLU A 216 13.98 -11.29 18.68
N GLY A 217 13.64 -10.09 18.21
CA GLY A 217 14.55 -9.19 17.48
C GLY A 217 15.77 -8.80 18.28
N GLU A 218 15.58 -8.36 19.52
CA GLU A 218 16.66 -8.00 20.44
C GLU A 218 17.61 -9.18 20.73
N LEU A 219 17.07 -10.40 20.89
CA LEU A 219 17.88 -11.60 21.01
C LEU A 219 18.76 -11.83 19.78
N GLY A 220 18.20 -11.59 18.59
CA GLY A 220 18.91 -11.66 17.33
C GLY A 220 20.02 -10.60 17.25
N ALA A 221 19.73 -9.36 17.60
CA ALA A 221 20.67 -8.25 17.57
C ALA A 221 21.89 -8.48 18.49
N MET A 222 21.67 -9.06 19.68
CA MET A 222 22.76 -9.41 20.61
C MET A 222 23.74 -10.45 20.05
N SER A 223 23.41 -11.13 18.98
CA SER A 223 24.26 -12.15 18.34
C SER A 223 24.71 -11.78 16.94
N LEU A 224 23.83 -11.15 16.15
CA LEU A 224 24.04 -10.81 14.73
C LEU A 224 24.39 -9.32 14.53
N GLY A 225 24.28 -8.51 15.54
CA GLY A 225 24.61 -7.08 15.54
C GLY A 225 23.53 -6.19 14.98
N LYS A 226 23.07 -6.44 13.74
CA LYS A 226 22.04 -5.68 13.06
C LYS A 226 20.99 -6.63 12.50
N ILE A 227 19.77 -6.51 12.97
CA ILE A 227 18.64 -7.28 12.45
C ILE A 227 17.45 -6.37 12.18
N TYR A 228 16.49 -6.85 11.44
CA TYR A 228 15.17 -6.24 11.37
C TYR A 228 14.10 -7.32 11.28
N THR A 229 12.95 -7.04 11.88
CA THR A 229 11.73 -7.76 11.62
C THR A 229 10.88 -6.99 10.62
N PHE A 230 10.13 -7.68 9.79
CA PHE A 230 9.15 -7.08 8.90
C PHE A 230 8.03 -8.09 8.68
N GLY A 231 6.95 -7.96 9.41
CA GLY A 231 5.88 -8.93 9.39
C GLY A 231 4.60 -8.48 10.08
N PRO A 232 3.56 -9.31 10.01
CA PRO A 232 2.26 -9.00 10.60
C PRO A 232 2.32 -9.04 12.13
N THR A 233 1.66 -8.06 12.73
CA THR A 233 1.39 -7.94 14.16
C THR A 233 -0.09 -7.72 14.41
N PHE A 234 -0.57 -8.04 15.60
CA PHE A 234 -1.98 -8.10 15.92
C PHE A 234 -2.26 -7.43 17.26
N ARG A 235 -3.22 -6.50 17.28
CA ARG A 235 -3.67 -5.84 18.50
C ARG A 235 -5.19 -5.86 18.55
N ALA A 236 -5.75 -6.41 19.64
CA ALA A 236 -7.20 -6.56 19.84
C ALA A 236 -7.87 -5.31 20.44
N GLU A 237 -7.17 -4.20 20.45
CA GLU A 237 -7.66 -2.92 20.97
C GLU A 237 -8.95 -2.48 20.28
N ASN A 238 -9.96 -2.14 21.05
CA ASN A 238 -11.21 -1.60 20.54
C ASN A 238 -11.06 -0.10 20.24
N SER A 239 -10.33 0.22 19.18
CA SER A 239 -10.09 1.59 18.75
C SER A 239 -10.59 1.83 17.33
N ASN A 240 -11.52 2.77 17.17
CA ASN A 240 -12.11 3.15 15.90
C ASN A 240 -11.52 4.47 15.36
N THR A 241 -10.22 4.49 15.10
CA THR A 241 -9.56 5.62 14.47
C THR A 241 -9.09 5.29 13.05
N THR A 242 -8.75 6.28 12.26
CA THR A 242 -8.23 6.11 10.90
C THR A 242 -6.84 5.46 10.85
N ARG A 243 -6.18 5.29 11.99
CA ARG A 243 -4.80 4.77 12.11
C ARG A 243 -4.71 3.42 12.82
N HIS A 244 -5.79 2.90 13.39
CA HIS A 244 -5.79 1.62 14.10
C HIS A 244 -6.37 0.51 13.23
N LEU A 245 -5.59 -0.54 13.07
CA LEU A 245 -5.99 -1.81 12.45
C LEU A 245 -5.68 -2.92 13.45
N SER A 246 -6.52 -3.95 13.46
CA SER A 246 -6.28 -5.14 14.31
C SER A 246 -5.16 -6.03 13.79
N GLU A 247 -4.84 -5.93 12.50
CA GLU A 247 -3.70 -6.58 11.85
C GLU A 247 -2.97 -5.56 10.99
N PHE A 248 -1.68 -5.41 11.18
CA PHE A 248 -0.81 -4.51 10.43
C PHE A 248 0.62 -5.05 10.40
N TRP A 249 1.46 -4.50 9.54
CA TRP A 249 2.86 -4.89 9.45
C TRP A 249 3.74 -3.86 10.12
N MET A 250 4.67 -4.32 10.95
CA MET A 250 5.69 -3.49 11.57
C MET A 250 7.05 -3.73 10.92
N ILE A 251 7.85 -2.68 10.89
CA ILE A 251 9.26 -2.69 10.50
C ILE A 251 10.03 -2.32 11.75
N GLU A 252 10.80 -3.24 12.29
CA GLU A 252 11.43 -3.12 13.59
C GLU A 252 12.92 -3.46 13.47
N PRO A 253 13.78 -2.49 13.11
CA PRO A 253 15.22 -2.67 13.12
C PRO A 253 15.75 -2.63 14.55
N GLU A 254 16.63 -3.59 14.90
CA GLU A 254 17.34 -3.67 16.17
C GLU A 254 18.85 -3.68 15.90
N VAL A 255 19.56 -2.72 16.46
CA VAL A 255 20.99 -2.52 16.22
C VAL A 255 21.76 -2.49 17.54
N ALA A 256 22.60 -3.50 17.75
CA ALA A 256 23.50 -3.51 18.90
C ALA A 256 24.47 -2.32 18.83
N PHE A 257 24.72 -1.71 19.98
CA PHE A 257 25.66 -0.61 20.19
C PHE A 257 25.25 0.77 19.63
N ASN A 258 24.11 0.90 18.97
CA ASN A 258 23.57 2.19 18.58
C ASN A 258 22.98 2.94 19.77
N ASP A 259 23.21 4.24 19.79
CA ASP A 259 22.51 5.16 20.70
C ASP A 259 21.28 5.82 20.03
N LEU A 260 20.68 6.78 20.73
CA LEU A 260 19.49 7.47 20.24
C LEU A 260 19.77 8.28 18.95
N GLU A 261 20.94 8.91 18.85
CA GLU A 261 21.29 9.72 17.67
C GLU A 261 21.50 8.82 16.45
N ASP A 262 22.22 7.71 16.61
CA ASP A 262 22.39 6.70 15.57
C ASP A 262 21.04 6.17 15.06
N ASN A 263 20.09 5.97 15.99
CA ASN A 263 18.75 5.48 15.63
C ASN A 263 17.93 6.52 14.87
N MET A 264 18.05 7.81 15.25
CA MET A 264 17.41 8.91 14.51
C MET A 264 18.01 9.05 13.10
N ASP A 265 19.33 8.91 12.93
CA ASP A 265 20.00 8.92 11.64
C ASP A 265 19.51 7.78 10.75
N LEU A 266 19.43 6.57 11.30
CA LEU A 266 18.90 5.40 10.59
C LEU A 266 17.45 5.63 10.14
N ALA A 267 16.61 6.16 11.02
CA ALA A 267 15.20 6.43 10.71
C ALA A 267 15.04 7.45 9.58
N GLU A 268 15.81 8.55 9.62
CA GLU A 268 15.78 9.58 8.58
C GLU A 268 16.24 9.04 7.23
N ASP A 269 17.39 8.36 7.18
CA ASP A 269 17.93 7.80 5.95
C ASP A 269 16.98 6.75 5.35
N PHE A 270 16.45 5.87 6.18
CA PHE A 270 15.49 4.85 5.76
C PHE A 270 14.20 5.46 5.16
N LEU A 271 13.61 6.45 5.82
CA LEU A 271 12.39 7.10 5.33
C LEU A 271 12.65 7.83 4.00
N LYS A 272 13.77 8.56 3.89
CA LYS A 272 14.18 9.22 2.65
C LYS A 272 14.44 8.22 1.53
N TYR A 273 15.06 7.08 1.84
CA TYR A 273 15.26 6.00 0.87
C TYR A 273 13.93 5.48 0.32
N LEU A 274 12.97 5.17 1.18
CA LEU A 274 11.65 4.67 0.75
C LEU A 274 10.90 5.68 -0.12
N ILE A 275 10.93 6.96 0.25
CA ILE A 275 10.28 8.03 -0.53
C ILE A 275 10.93 8.14 -1.92
N ARG A 276 12.25 8.13 -1.98
CA ARG A 276 12.99 8.16 -3.26
C ARG A 276 12.63 6.97 -4.12
N TYR A 277 12.64 5.78 -3.54
CA TYR A 277 12.27 4.56 -4.23
C TYR A 277 10.84 4.61 -4.80
N ALA A 278 9.89 5.13 -4.04
CA ALA A 278 8.52 5.30 -4.51
C ALA A 278 8.42 6.26 -5.69
N LEU A 279 9.11 7.41 -5.62
CA LEU A 279 9.14 8.39 -6.71
C LEU A 279 9.80 7.83 -7.98
N GLU A 280 10.84 7.02 -7.85
CA GLU A 280 11.55 6.43 -8.99
C GLU A 280 10.78 5.28 -9.64
N HIS A 281 10.10 4.46 -8.86
CA HIS A 281 9.51 3.20 -9.34
C HIS A 281 7.99 3.18 -9.46
N CYS A 282 7.29 4.14 -8.81
CA CYS A 282 5.83 4.14 -8.72
C CYS A 282 5.19 5.47 -9.19
N MET A 283 5.88 6.27 -10.01
CA MET A 283 5.44 7.62 -10.35
C MET A 283 4.04 7.67 -10.96
N ASP A 284 3.70 6.78 -11.89
CA ASP A 284 2.36 6.76 -12.52
C ASP A 284 1.24 6.51 -11.49
N ASP A 285 1.48 5.61 -10.55
CA ASP A 285 0.53 5.31 -9.47
C ASP A 285 0.42 6.47 -8.48
N LEU A 286 1.54 7.11 -8.14
CA LEU A 286 1.57 8.30 -7.28
C LEU A 286 0.85 9.50 -7.91
N LEU A 287 1.06 9.76 -9.19
CA LEU A 287 0.35 10.82 -9.93
C LEU A 287 -1.16 10.60 -9.94
N PHE A 288 -1.59 9.35 -10.13
CA PHE A 288 -3.01 9.00 -10.03
C PHE A 288 -3.58 9.28 -8.64
N LEU A 289 -2.86 8.90 -7.59
CA LEU A 289 -3.30 9.14 -6.21
C LEU A 289 -3.28 10.63 -5.88
N SER A 290 -2.27 11.38 -6.33
CA SER A 290 -2.20 12.83 -6.16
C SER A 290 -3.39 13.54 -6.78
N LYS A 291 -3.69 13.22 -8.04
CA LYS A 291 -4.87 13.78 -8.72
C LYS A 291 -6.17 13.46 -7.97
N ARG A 292 -6.30 12.25 -7.45
CA ARG A 292 -7.47 11.85 -6.67
C ARG A 292 -7.61 12.68 -5.38
N LEU A 293 -6.53 12.90 -4.64
CA LEU A 293 -6.52 13.73 -3.43
C LEU A 293 -6.92 15.18 -3.75
N GLN A 294 -6.38 15.76 -4.83
CA GLN A 294 -6.75 17.09 -5.29
C GLN A 294 -8.24 17.19 -5.65
N GLU A 295 -8.80 16.18 -6.31
CA GLU A 295 -10.24 16.11 -6.62
C GLU A 295 -11.10 16.01 -5.35
N GLU A 296 -10.66 15.33 -4.31
CA GLU A 296 -11.37 15.24 -3.02
C GLU A 296 -11.32 16.56 -2.24
N GLU A 297 -10.30 17.37 -2.46
CA GLU A 297 -10.12 18.68 -1.81
C GLU A 297 -10.56 19.89 -2.65
N LYS A 298 -11.07 19.67 -3.87
CA LYS A 298 -11.40 20.76 -4.81
C LYS A 298 -12.36 21.81 -4.26
N ASP A 299 -13.27 21.40 -3.37
CA ASP A 299 -14.30 22.25 -2.77
C ASP A 299 -13.81 22.97 -1.51
N LYS A 300 -12.59 22.65 -1.01
CA LYS A 300 -11.92 23.38 0.07
C LYS A 300 -11.34 24.70 -0.46
N LYS A 301 -11.25 25.70 0.43
CA LYS A 301 -10.51 26.93 0.12
C LYS A 301 -9.04 26.64 -0.14
N ALA A 302 -8.38 27.44 -0.95
CA ALA A 302 -6.97 27.24 -1.32
C ALA A 302 -6.04 27.11 -0.09
N GLU A 303 -6.28 27.90 0.93
CA GLU A 303 -5.54 27.93 2.22
C GLU A 303 -5.78 26.66 3.09
N GLU A 304 -6.83 25.89 2.80
CA GLU A 304 -7.21 24.68 3.54
C GLU A 304 -6.83 23.41 2.78
N ARG A 305 -6.30 23.53 1.56
CA ARG A 305 -5.86 22.38 0.76
C ARG A 305 -4.49 21.91 1.19
N SER A 306 -4.33 20.61 1.20
CA SER A 306 -3.03 19.98 1.45
C SER A 306 -2.05 20.28 0.32
N MET A 307 -0.75 20.31 0.65
CA MET A 307 0.31 20.32 -0.36
C MET A 307 0.12 19.14 -1.33
N GLU A 308 0.44 19.36 -2.59
CA GLU A 308 0.37 18.31 -3.62
C GLU A 308 1.29 17.13 -3.22
N LEU A 309 0.81 15.90 -3.45
CA LEU A 309 1.48 14.69 -2.92
C LEU A 309 2.94 14.56 -3.39
N ILE A 310 3.21 14.79 -4.67
CA ILE A 310 4.57 14.66 -5.22
C ILE A 310 5.47 15.76 -4.65
N GLU A 311 4.98 16.99 -4.61
CA GLU A 311 5.68 18.13 -4.03
C GLU A 311 6.04 17.88 -2.56
N LYS A 312 5.09 17.32 -1.79
CA LYS A 312 5.29 16.95 -0.39
C LYS A 312 6.37 15.88 -0.22
N LEU A 313 6.34 14.83 -1.04
CA LEU A 313 7.35 13.78 -1.00
C LEU A 313 8.74 14.31 -1.37
N GLN A 314 8.83 15.16 -2.39
CA GLN A 314 10.08 15.82 -2.78
C GLN A 314 10.59 16.76 -1.71
N PHE A 315 9.69 17.47 -1.03
CA PHE A 315 10.07 18.35 0.08
C PHE A 315 10.75 17.55 1.19
N VAL A 316 10.17 16.43 1.63
CA VAL A 316 10.76 15.57 2.66
C VAL A 316 12.15 15.05 2.26
N LEU A 317 12.36 14.74 0.97
CA LEU A 317 13.67 14.30 0.48
C LEU A 317 14.75 15.39 0.54
N ASN A 318 14.37 16.64 0.29
CA ASN A 318 15.29 17.75 0.10
C ASN A 318 15.61 18.51 1.39
N HIS A 319 15.00 18.15 2.52
CA HIS A 319 15.22 18.81 3.80
C HIS A 319 15.67 17.78 4.85
N ASP A 320 16.55 18.21 5.74
CA ASP A 320 16.94 17.42 6.90
C ASP A 320 15.82 17.42 7.94
N PHE A 321 15.74 16.33 8.71
CA PHE A 321 14.76 16.23 9.78
C PHE A 321 15.21 17.04 10.99
N GLU A 322 14.29 17.83 11.53
CA GLU A 322 14.53 18.57 12.75
C GLU A 322 14.34 17.66 13.97
N ARG A 323 15.32 17.68 14.87
CA ARG A 323 15.32 16.86 16.09
C ARG A 323 14.92 17.72 17.26
N VAL A 324 13.84 17.35 17.92
CA VAL A 324 13.25 18.13 19.03
C VAL A 324 13.14 17.24 20.25
N THR A 325 13.64 17.72 21.37
CA THR A 325 13.47 17.03 22.65
C THR A 325 12.02 17.10 23.11
N TYR A 326 11.60 16.13 23.93
CA TYR A 326 10.27 16.15 24.53
C TYR A 326 10.01 17.46 25.33
N THR A 327 11.02 17.97 26.04
CA THR A 327 10.90 19.22 26.77
C THR A 327 10.61 20.40 25.86
N GLU A 328 11.35 20.55 24.77
CA GLU A 328 11.10 21.58 23.75
C GLU A 328 9.74 21.43 23.10
N ALA A 329 9.35 20.19 22.76
CA ALA A 329 8.02 19.89 22.21
C ALA A 329 6.90 20.34 23.15
N ILE A 330 7.00 20.04 24.43
CA ILE A 330 6.03 20.50 25.45
C ILE A 330 6.00 22.01 25.55
N ASP A 331 7.14 22.69 25.54
CA ASP A 331 7.20 24.14 25.61
C ASP A 331 6.56 24.81 24.38
N ILE A 332 6.82 24.27 23.19
CA ILE A 332 6.20 24.75 21.93
C ILE A 332 4.68 24.56 21.99
N LEU A 333 4.21 23.39 22.36
CA LEU A 333 2.78 23.04 22.41
C LEU A 333 2.06 23.87 23.47
N LYS A 334 2.57 23.93 24.69
CA LYS A 334 2.00 24.70 25.82
C LYS A 334 1.87 26.18 25.50
N ASN A 335 2.85 26.75 24.81
CA ASN A 335 2.87 28.14 24.44
C ASN A 335 2.10 28.47 23.15
N SER A 336 1.63 27.45 22.42
CA SER A 336 0.91 27.62 21.17
C SER A 336 -0.43 28.35 21.34
N LYS A 337 -0.86 29.06 20.29
CA LYS A 337 -2.20 29.66 20.24
C LYS A 337 -3.29 28.55 20.25
N GLN A 338 -3.00 27.39 19.69
CA GLN A 338 -3.90 26.22 19.67
C GLN A 338 -4.24 25.80 21.11
N ASN A 339 -3.23 25.60 21.94
CA ASN A 339 -3.41 25.17 23.33
C ASN A 339 -4.06 26.26 24.17
N LYS A 340 -3.56 27.53 24.10
CA LYS A 340 -4.10 28.66 24.86
C LYS A 340 -5.57 28.97 24.57
N ASN A 341 -6.02 28.69 23.37
CA ASN A 341 -7.41 28.93 22.93
C ASN A 341 -8.31 27.66 23.08
N GLY A 342 -7.81 26.60 23.70
CA GLY A 342 -8.57 25.36 23.92
C GLY A 342 -8.97 24.66 22.62
N LYS A 343 -8.13 24.74 21.57
CA LYS A 343 -8.41 24.13 20.26
C LYS A 343 -7.88 22.70 20.15
N PHE A 344 -6.98 22.28 21.04
CA PHE A 344 -6.61 20.88 21.13
C PHE A 344 -7.70 20.10 21.87
N GLN A 345 -8.03 18.93 21.38
CA GLN A 345 -8.95 18.00 22.04
C GLN A 345 -8.36 17.54 23.38
N TYR A 346 -7.04 17.35 23.42
CA TYR A 346 -6.27 16.97 24.61
C TYR A 346 -5.33 18.13 25.01
N PRO A 347 -5.70 18.99 25.97
CA PRO A 347 -4.89 20.12 26.34
C PRO A 347 -3.53 19.73 26.91
N VAL A 348 -2.46 20.38 26.49
CA VAL A 348 -1.12 20.21 27.05
C VAL A 348 -1.00 21.05 28.32
N THR A 349 -1.12 20.41 29.48
CA THR A 349 -1.12 21.08 30.78
C THR A 349 0.29 21.33 31.34
N GLY A 350 1.25 20.45 30.99
CA GLY A 350 2.62 20.54 31.47
C GLY A 350 3.50 19.38 31.01
N TRP A 351 4.72 19.34 31.53
CA TRP A 351 5.66 18.27 31.30
C TRP A 351 5.14 16.95 31.90
N GLY A 352 5.35 15.84 31.20
CA GLY A 352 4.90 14.50 31.61
C GLY A 352 3.54 14.08 31.03
N VAL A 353 2.91 14.87 30.17
CA VAL A 353 1.68 14.48 29.45
C VAL A 353 2.02 13.66 28.21
N ASP A 354 1.21 12.67 27.89
CA ASP A 354 1.33 11.91 26.66
C ASP A 354 0.95 12.78 25.46
N LEU A 355 1.81 12.80 24.45
CA LEU A 355 1.52 13.49 23.20
C LEU A 355 0.52 12.67 22.37
N GLN A 356 -0.47 13.36 21.80
CA GLN A 356 -1.47 12.79 20.91
C GLN A 356 -1.18 13.17 19.47
N SER A 357 -1.75 12.46 18.52
CA SER A 357 -1.56 12.69 17.06
C SER A 357 -1.79 14.14 16.63
N GLU A 358 -2.66 14.90 17.32
CA GLU A 358 -2.89 16.30 17.03
C GLU A 358 -1.70 17.18 17.45
N HIS A 359 -1.00 16.81 18.53
CA HIS A 359 0.19 17.48 19.02
C HIS A 359 1.37 17.24 18.09
N GLU A 360 1.58 15.98 17.68
CA GLU A 360 2.62 15.62 16.71
C GLU A 360 2.42 16.34 15.39
N ARG A 361 1.19 16.37 14.87
CA ARG A 361 0.86 17.11 13.65
C ARG A 361 1.19 18.58 13.78
N TYR A 362 0.81 19.22 14.89
CA TYR A 362 1.10 20.63 15.13
C TYR A 362 2.60 20.90 15.17
N LEU A 363 3.38 20.04 15.82
CA LEU A 363 4.84 20.17 15.88
C LEU A 363 5.46 20.05 14.48
N VAL A 364 5.06 19.05 13.71
CA VAL A 364 5.54 18.87 12.34
C VAL A 364 5.21 20.07 11.47
N GLU A 365 3.97 20.56 11.50
CA GLU A 365 3.55 21.76 10.75
C GLU A 365 4.31 23.03 11.20
N LYS A 366 4.61 23.14 12.48
CA LYS A 366 5.25 24.33 13.05
C LYS A 366 6.74 24.38 12.81
N LEU A 367 7.44 23.26 12.93
CA LEU A 367 8.91 23.18 12.90
C LEU A 367 9.43 22.94 11.49
N SER A 368 8.81 22.05 10.76
CA SER A 368 9.27 21.70 9.42
C SER A 368 8.79 22.63 8.31
N LEU A 369 7.97 23.63 8.62
CA LEU A 369 7.34 24.52 7.64
C LEU A 369 6.50 23.75 6.61
N ILE A 370 6.13 22.50 6.91
CA ILE A 370 5.33 21.66 6.05
C ILE A 370 3.96 21.43 6.69
N HIS A 371 2.92 21.67 5.95
CA HIS A 371 1.60 21.12 6.22
C HIS A 371 1.57 19.63 5.88
N ILE A 372 2.14 18.81 6.74
CA ILE A 372 2.10 17.35 6.58
C ILE A 372 0.84 16.80 7.23
#